data_0ae38b0109d0d885fb0dff1bfa7a1cc3
#
_entry.id   0ae38b0109d0d885fb0dff1bfa7a1cc3
#
_cell.length_a   1.000
_cell.length_b   1.000
_cell.length_c   1.000
_cell.angle_alpha   90.00
_cell.angle_beta   90.00
_cell.angle_gamma   90.00
#
_symmetry.space_group_name_H-M   'P 1'
#
loop_
_entity.id
_entity.type
_entity.pdbx_description
1 polymer ?
#
loop_
_entity_poly.entity_id
_entity_poly.type
_entity_poly.pdbx_seq_one_letter_code
_entity_poly.pdbx_strand_id
1 'polypeptide(L)'
;MKSPGPCRCPGVCHAWAAATTDPDVITSPPWAEAWHRAVCVGYHPGGAGLTVVDLDDANAIAWARTALPATRSVATTRGEHWIYRGTMPSRNAVRPGVDIKSMMAYARYLGPGTGPMADLPDAVPTLAVKEPSPPRPAARAAVAPAGLGGGECPHRTPAYLDRGIAMAEQRIIGASSAVHATVYRTFLAVLSRHGRCGCLTDAHVSRLFTAAQSKGETARHCADAWTNARTRLGL
;
A
#
# COMPACT_ATOMS: atom_id res chain seq x y z
N MET A 1 -15.61 -5.35 -8.32
CA MET A 1 -14.44 -6.06 -7.73
C MET A 1 -13.78 -6.85 -8.84
N LYS A 2 -12.51 -6.57 -9.18
CA LYS A 2 -11.76 -7.42 -10.13
C LYS A 2 -11.40 -8.70 -9.39
N SER A 3 -11.82 -9.86 -9.92
CA SER A 3 -11.36 -11.16 -9.49
C SER A 3 -9.84 -11.19 -9.37
N PRO A 4 -9.27 -11.80 -8.33
CA PRO A 4 -7.85 -12.07 -8.29
C PRO A 4 -7.55 -13.16 -9.34
N GLY A 5 -7.28 -12.73 -10.55
CA GLY A 5 -6.74 -13.59 -11.59
C GLY A 5 -5.21 -13.50 -11.58
N PRO A 6 -4.51 -14.46 -12.18
CA PRO A 6 -3.07 -14.41 -12.30
C PRO A 6 -2.65 -13.10 -12.93
N CYS A 7 -1.64 -12.47 -12.34
CA CYS A 7 -1.08 -11.23 -12.88
C CYS A 7 -0.55 -11.50 -14.29
N ARG A 8 -1.01 -10.70 -15.27
CA ARG A 8 -0.55 -10.79 -16.66
C ARG A 8 0.77 -10.04 -16.92
N CYS A 9 1.51 -9.72 -15.85
CA CYS A 9 2.81 -9.10 -16.00
C CYS A 9 3.77 -10.04 -16.76
N PRO A 10 4.62 -9.53 -17.64
CA PRO A 10 5.56 -10.36 -18.42
C PRO A 10 6.69 -10.97 -17.57
N GLY A 11 6.72 -10.73 -16.29
CA GLY A 11 7.65 -11.29 -15.32
C GLY A 11 6.96 -11.71 -14.05
N VAL A 12 7.71 -12.32 -13.11
CA VAL A 12 7.18 -12.68 -11.79
C VAL A 12 6.80 -11.40 -11.04
N CYS A 13 5.51 -11.17 -10.93
CA CYS A 13 4.97 -10.04 -10.19
C CYS A 13 5.06 -10.33 -8.70
N HIS A 14 5.61 -9.40 -7.94
CA HIS A 14 5.80 -9.52 -6.49
C HIS A 14 4.63 -9.00 -5.64
N ALA A 15 3.50 -8.71 -6.27
CA ALA A 15 2.30 -8.25 -5.57
C ALA A 15 1.37 -9.42 -5.21
N TRP A 16 0.47 -9.20 -4.24
CA TRP A 16 -0.55 -10.17 -3.84
C TRP A 16 -1.37 -10.72 -5.02
N ALA A 17 -1.53 -9.92 -6.09
CA ALA A 17 -2.25 -10.33 -7.31
C ALA A 17 -1.52 -11.42 -8.12
N ALA A 18 -0.25 -11.69 -7.85
CA ALA A 18 0.51 -12.77 -8.46
C ALA A 18 0.40 -14.10 -7.70
N ALA A 19 -0.18 -14.07 -6.49
CA ALA A 19 -0.34 -15.30 -5.70
C ALA A 19 -1.23 -16.29 -6.44
N THR A 20 -0.74 -17.52 -6.53
CA THR A 20 -1.44 -18.63 -7.21
C THR A 20 -1.22 -19.93 -6.44
N THR A 21 -2.15 -20.85 -6.57
CA THR A 21 -2.02 -22.25 -6.12
C THR A 21 -1.93 -23.20 -7.31
N ASP A 22 -1.89 -22.67 -8.52
CA ASP A 22 -1.76 -23.45 -9.75
C ASP A 22 -0.34 -24.02 -9.87
N PRO A 23 -0.16 -25.36 -9.80
CA PRO A 23 1.15 -26.00 -9.85
C PRO A 23 1.88 -25.73 -11.17
N ASP A 24 1.17 -25.63 -12.29
CA ASP A 24 1.79 -25.37 -13.60
C ASP A 24 2.39 -23.97 -13.66
N VAL A 25 1.73 -23.00 -13.03
CA VAL A 25 2.26 -21.65 -12.91
C VAL A 25 3.46 -21.63 -11.96
N ILE A 26 3.35 -22.26 -10.78
CA ILE A 26 4.39 -22.25 -9.75
C ILE A 26 5.68 -22.94 -10.25
N THR A 27 5.55 -23.97 -11.08
CA THR A 27 6.68 -24.73 -11.63
C THR A 27 7.18 -24.18 -12.96
N SER A 28 6.54 -23.16 -13.53
CA SER A 28 6.97 -22.55 -14.79
C SER A 28 8.37 -21.90 -14.67
N PRO A 29 9.14 -21.80 -15.77
CA PRO A 29 10.51 -21.30 -15.72
C PRO A 29 10.70 -19.96 -15.03
N PRO A 30 9.84 -18.91 -15.23
CA PRO A 30 9.97 -17.65 -14.52
C PRO A 30 9.82 -17.77 -13.00
N TRP A 31 8.94 -18.68 -12.53
CA TRP A 31 8.75 -18.94 -11.11
C TRP A 31 9.89 -19.78 -10.54
N ALA A 32 10.40 -20.77 -11.28
CA ALA A 32 11.56 -21.54 -10.86
C ALA A 32 12.78 -20.65 -10.64
N GLU A 33 13.05 -19.71 -11.54
CA GLU A 33 14.11 -18.73 -11.37
C GLU A 33 13.87 -17.81 -10.16
N ALA A 34 12.62 -17.38 -9.93
CA ALA A 34 12.27 -16.59 -8.76
C ALA A 34 12.48 -17.35 -7.46
N TRP A 35 12.16 -18.66 -7.41
CA TRP A 35 12.39 -19.51 -6.24
C TRP A 35 13.88 -19.58 -5.88
N HIS A 36 14.77 -19.73 -6.84
CA HIS A 36 16.23 -19.78 -6.59
C HIS A 36 16.77 -18.48 -5.99
N ARG A 37 16.12 -17.35 -6.24
CA ARG A 37 16.53 -16.03 -5.73
C ARG A 37 15.73 -15.55 -4.52
N ALA A 38 14.64 -16.25 -4.17
CA ALA A 38 13.74 -15.82 -3.12
C ALA A 38 14.37 -15.98 -1.74
N VAL A 39 14.36 -14.92 -0.96
CA VAL A 39 14.75 -14.94 0.47
C VAL A 39 13.58 -15.30 1.39
N CYS A 40 12.36 -15.22 0.89
CA CYS A 40 11.16 -15.64 1.61
C CYS A 40 10.00 -15.87 0.63
N VAL A 41 9.01 -16.62 1.11
CA VAL A 41 7.74 -16.84 0.41
C VAL A 41 6.68 -15.97 1.06
N GLY A 42 5.90 -15.26 0.22
CA GLY A 42 4.69 -14.58 0.65
C GLY A 42 3.46 -15.33 0.14
N TYR A 43 2.37 -15.25 0.87
CA TYR A 43 1.08 -15.74 0.43
C TYR A 43 0.01 -14.66 0.56
N HIS A 44 -1.09 -14.79 -0.18
CA HIS A 44 -2.24 -13.89 -0.14
C HIS A 44 -3.31 -14.46 0.82
N PRO A 45 -3.38 -14.01 2.08
CA PRO A 45 -4.31 -14.58 3.05
C PRO A 45 -5.76 -14.49 2.58
N GLY A 46 -6.18 -13.31 2.10
CA GLY A 46 -7.55 -13.10 1.62
C GLY A 46 -7.93 -14.00 0.45
N GLY A 47 -6.99 -14.32 -0.45
CA GLY A 47 -7.20 -15.29 -1.53
C GLY A 47 -7.36 -16.71 -1.03
N ALA A 48 -6.80 -17.03 0.13
CA ALA A 48 -6.96 -18.32 0.81
C ALA A 48 -8.14 -18.36 1.80
N GLY A 49 -8.98 -17.34 1.85
CA GLY A 49 -10.09 -17.25 2.81
C GLY A 49 -9.65 -16.94 4.24
N LEU A 50 -8.47 -16.34 4.42
CA LEU A 50 -7.85 -16.13 5.72
C LEU A 50 -7.63 -14.66 6.02
N THR A 51 -7.49 -14.38 7.32
CA THR A 51 -6.98 -13.11 7.85
C THR A 51 -5.85 -13.40 8.82
N VAL A 52 -4.74 -12.67 8.65
CA VAL A 52 -3.59 -12.69 9.56
C VAL A 52 -3.60 -11.41 10.38
N VAL A 53 -3.60 -11.55 11.69
CA VAL A 53 -3.27 -10.48 12.63
C VAL A 53 -1.77 -10.59 12.88
N ASP A 54 -1.02 -9.63 12.36
CA ASP A 54 0.44 -9.56 12.43
C ASP A 54 0.82 -8.74 13.67
N LEU A 55 1.43 -9.38 14.63
CA LEU A 55 1.80 -8.85 15.94
C LEU A 55 3.31 -8.66 15.96
N ASP A 56 3.78 -7.43 15.89
CA ASP A 56 5.18 -7.09 15.67
C ASP A 56 6.07 -7.18 16.92
N ASP A 57 5.47 -7.21 18.11
CA ASP A 57 6.21 -7.17 19.38
C ASP A 57 5.46 -7.84 20.55
N ALA A 58 6.15 -7.97 21.69
CA ALA A 58 5.61 -8.59 22.89
C ALA A 58 4.36 -7.87 23.46
N ASN A 59 4.25 -6.55 23.30
CA ASN A 59 3.11 -5.79 23.79
C ASN A 59 1.88 -6.08 22.93
N ALA A 60 2.04 -6.15 21.61
CA ALA A 60 1.00 -6.55 20.68
C ALA A 60 0.52 -7.99 20.97
N ILE A 61 1.43 -8.92 21.25
CA ILE A 61 1.11 -10.31 21.62
C ILE A 61 0.32 -10.34 22.95
N ALA A 62 0.79 -9.63 23.98
CA ALA A 62 0.13 -9.59 25.27
C ALA A 62 -1.29 -9.04 25.15
N TRP A 63 -1.46 -7.97 24.37
CA TRP A 63 -2.78 -7.43 24.05
C TRP A 63 -3.65 -8.47 23.33
N ALA A 64 -3.15 -9.11 22.27
CA ALA A 64 -3.93 -10.07 21.49
C ALA A 64 -4.41 -11.23 22.37
N ARG A 65 -3.58 -11.72 23.28
CA ARG A 65 -3.94 -12.80 24.22
C ARG A 65 -5.11 -12.44 25.15
N THR A 66 -5.34 -11.16 25.42
CA THR A 66 -6.45 -10.71 26.27
C THR A 66 -7.68 -10.29 25.46
N ALA A 67 -7.48 -9.83 24.23
CA ALA A 67 -8.55 -9.21 23.43
C ALA A 67 -9.12 -10.10 22.33
N LEU A 68 -8.41 -11.15 21.93
CA LEU A 68 -8.80 -12.00 20.81
C LEU A 68 -8.83 -13.47 21.21
N PRO A 69 -9.74 -14.28 20.65
CA PRO A 69 -9.75 -15.73 20.88
C PRO A 69 -8.47 -16.37 20.32
N ALA A 70 -7.99 -17.38 21.01
CA ALA A 70 -6.84 -18.16 20.57
C ALA A 70 -7.11 -18.78 19.20
N THR A 71 -6.09 -18.78 18.34
CA THR A 71 -6.14 -19.33 16.99
C THR A 71 -4.81 -19.94 16.63
N ARG A 72 -4.68 -20.43 15.39
CA ARG A 72 -3.40 -20.87 14.83
C ARG A 72 -2.39 -19.73 14.84
N SER A 73 -1.24 -19.96 15.44
CA SER A 73 -0.17 -18.97 15.51
C SER A 73 1.13 -19.47 14.88
N VAL A 74 1.89 -18.52 14.34
CA VAL A 74 3.23 -18.73 13.78
C VAL A 74 4.16 -17.70 14.39
N ALA A 75 5.25 -18.15 14.99
CA ALA A 75 6.27 -17.25 15.52
C ALA A 75 6.99 -16.53 14.37
N THR A 76 7.24 -15.25 14.56
CA THR A 76 8.10 -14.44 13.70
C THR A 76 9.41 -14.11 14.43
N THR A 77 10.28 -13.32 13.81
CA THR A 77 11.56 -12.92 14.46
C THR A 77 11.35 -12.12 15.75
N ARG A 78 10.27 -11.34 15.84
CA ARG A 78 10.01 -10.41 16.96
C ARG A 78 8.62 -10.53 17.56
N GLY A 79 7.72 -11.29 16.90
CA GLY A 79 6.33 -11.33 17.24
C GLY A 79 5.65 -12.62 16.80
N GLU A 80 4.38 -12.54 16.46
CA GLU A 80 3.55 -13.67 16.04
C GLU A 80 2.59 -13.28 14.91
N HIS A 81 2.30 -14.21 13.99
CA HIS A 81 1.12 -14.16 13.12
C HIS A 81 0.01 -14.98 13.74
N TRP A 82 -1.13 -14.38 13.97
CA TRP A 82 -2.36 -15.07 14.37
C TRP A 82 -3.29 -15.21 13.17
N ILE A 83 -3.64 -16.46 12.81
CA ILE A 83 -4.32 -16.79 11.55
C ILE A 83 -5.75 -17.22 11.85
N TYR A 84 -6.73 -16.50 11.27
CA TYR A 84 -8.15 -16.76 11.41
C TYR A 84 -8.77 -17.16 10.06
N ARG A 85 -9.83 -18.00 10.08
CA ARG A 85 -10.69 -18.22 8.91
C ARG A 85 -11.59 -17.01 8.71
N GLY A 86 -11.76 -16.58 7.49
CA GLY A 86 -12.55 -15.40 7.12
C GLY A 86 -11.70 -14.31 6.51
N THR A 87 -12.35 -13.41 5.80
CA THR A 87 -11.69 -12.34 5.06
C THR A 87 -12.22 -10.98 5.44
N MET A 88 -11.35 -9.97 5.37
CA MET A 88 -11.70 -8.57 5.56
C MET A 88 -10.74 -7.68 4.77
N PRO A 89 -11.03 -6.38 4.62
CA PRO A 89 -10.04 -5.44 4.08
C PRO A 89 -8.79 -5.38 4.97
N SER A 90 -7.61 -5.46 4.36
CA SER A 90 -6.35 -5.30 5.09
C SER A 90 -6.18 -3.89 5.62
N ARG A 91 -5.54 -3.77 6.76
CA ARG A 91 -5.26 -2.49 7.40
C ARG A 91 -3.95 -2.56 8.18
N ASN A 92 -3.08 -1.57 7.95
CA ASN A 92 -1.85 -1.45 8.72
C ASN A 92 -2.04 -0.51 9.91
N ALA A 93 -1.26 -0.73 10.95
CA ALA A 93 -1.20 0.10 12.15
C ALA A 93 -2.60 0.33 12.77
N VAL A 94 -3.39 -0.75 12.89
CA VAL A 94 -4.70 -0.69 13.57
C VAL A 94 -4.52 -0.39 15.05
N ARG A 95 -3.38 -0.80 15.60
CA ARG A 95 -2.84 -0.46 16.92
C ARG A 95 -1.31 -0.41 16.82
N PRO A 96 -0.59 0.13 17.82
CA PRO A 96 0.86 -0.02 17.90
C PRO A 96 1.25 -1.49 17.79
N GLY A 97 2.13 -1.82 16.84
CA GLY A 97 2.62 -3.18 16.59
C GLY A 97 1.59 -4.17 16.04
N VAL A 98 0.42 -3.73 15.55
CA VAL A 98 -0.63 -4.62 15.02
C VAL A 98 -1.04 -4.23 13.62
N ASP A 99 -0.83 -5.13 12.69
CA ASP A 99 -1.29 -5.05 11.30
C ASP A 99 -2.31 -6.14 11.00
N ILE A 100 -3.25 -5.88 10.09
CA ILE A 100 -4.20 -6.88 9.57
C ILE A 100 -3.90 -7.11 8.11
N LYS A 101 -3.55 -8.35 7.75
CA LYS A 101 -3.28 -8.79 6.38
C LYS A 101 -4.36 -9.78 5.95
N SER A 102 -5.17 -9.42 4.97
CA SER A 102 -6.22 -10.25 4.39
C SER A 102 -6.39 -9.93 2.91
N MET A 103 -7.49 -9.27 2.50
CA MET A 103 -7.72 -8.90 1.10
C MET A 103 -6.70 -7.86 0.61
N MET A 104 -6.19 -8.05 -0.61
CA MET A 104 -5.25 -7.13 -1.28
C MET A 104 -3.91 -6.92 -0.52
N ALA A 105 -3.51 -7.89 0.27
CA ALA A 105 -2.24 -7.90 0.99
C ALA A 105 -1.55 -9.26 0.85
N TYR A 106 -0.31 -9.32 1.27
CA TYR A 106 0.39 -10.57 1.48
C TYR A 106 0.93 -10.66 2.90
N ALA A 107 1.06 -11.87 3.40
CA ALA A 107 1.78 -12.19 4.62
C ALA A 107 2.97 -13.09 4.28
N ARG A 108 4.04 -12.98 5.07
CA ARG A 108 5.19 -13.88 4.92
C ARG A 108 4.83 -15.27 5.41
N TYR A 109 5.15 -16.30 4.63
CA TYR A 109 4.99 -17.68 5.04
C TYR A 109 6.19 -18.07 5.92
N LEU A 110 5.90 -18.45 7.16
CA LEU A 110 6.91 -18.82 8.16
C LEU A 110 6.68 -20.24 8.69
N GLY A 111 5.88 -21.02 7.98
CA GLY A 111 5.53 -22.38 8.36
C GLY A 111 4.02 -22.56 8.60
N PRO A 112 3.60 -23.79 8.90
CA PRO A 112 2.19 -24.15 9.06
C PRO A 112 1.56 -23.59 10.35
N GLY A 113 2.39 -23.17 11.30
CA GLY A 113 1.92 -22.71 12.61
C GLY A 113 1.45 -23.86 13.52
N THR A 114 1.01 -23.48 14.72
CA THR A 114 0.54 -24.37 15.76
C THR A 114 -0.88 -24.02 16.20
N GLY A 115 -1.61 -24.99 16.72
CA GLY A 115 -2.97 -24.83 17.24
C GLY A 115 -4.06 -24.92 16.17
N PRO A 116 -5.33 -25.03 16.61
CA PRO A 116 -6.50 -25.01 15.75
C PRO A 116 -6.70 -23.61 15.16
N MET A 117 -7.28 -23.53 13.98
CA MET A 117 -7.61 -22.23 13.36
C MET A 117 -9.06 -21.87 13.75
N ALA A 118 -9.22 -20.75 14.43
CA ALA A 118 -10.53 -20.19 14.79
C ALA A 118 -11.11 -19.36 13.63
N ASP A 119 -12.40 -19.11 13.68
CA ASP A 119 -13.06 -18.16 12.76
C ASP A 119 -12.69 -16.72 13.13
N LEU A 120 -12.73 -15.83 12.13
CA LEU A 120 -12.40 -14.42 12.32
C LEU A 120 -13.39 -13.76 13.28
N PRO A 121 -12.95 -13.33 14.47
CA PRO A 121 -13.86 -12.73 15.47
C PRO A 121 -14.21 -11.29 15.08
N ASP A 122 -15.40 -10.84 15.42
CA ASP A 122 -15.91 -9.48 15.14
C ASP A 122 -15.01 -8.37 15.72
N ALA A 123 -14.26 -8.69 16.77
CA ALA A 123 -13.29 -7.77 17.35
C ALA A 123 -12.21 -7.33 16.34
N VAL A 124 -11.81 -8.18 15.40
CA VAL A 124 -10.75 -7.85 14.42
C VAL A 124 -11.25 -6.85 13.37
N PRO A 125 -12.38 -7.05 12.67
CA PRO A 125 -12.94 -6.01 11.81
C PRO A 125 -13.19 -4.69 12.53
N THR A 126 -13.62 -4.72 13.79
CA THR A 126 -13.85 -3.51 14.60
C THR A 126 -12.56 -2.68 14.77
N LEU A 127 -11.41 -3.31 14.92
CA LEU A 127 -10.11 -2.61 14.96
C LEU A 127 -9.81 -1.85 13.67
N ALA A 128 -10.31 -2.35 12.54
CA ALA A 128 -10.09 -1.73 11.23
C ALA A 128 -11.06 -0.58 10.96
N VAL A 129 -12.13 -0.45 11.73
CA VAL A 129 -13.01 0.71 11.69
C VAL A 129 -12.20 1.88 12.26
N LYS A 130 -11.80 2.80 11.39
CA LYS A 130 -11.29 4.08 11.84
C LYS A 130 -12.41 4.74 12.63
N GLU A 131 -12.23 4.96 13.93
CA GLU A 131 -13.04 5.98 14.59
C GLU A 131 -13.01 7.21 13.69
N PRO A 132 -14.18 7.83 13.41
CA PRO A 132 -14.17 9.09 12.69
C PRO A 132 -13.24 10.00 13.49
N SER A 133 -12.03 10.21 12.96
CA SER A 133 -11.11 11.18 13.55
C SER A 133 -11.93 12.43 13.72
N PRO A 134 -12.01 13.02 14.95
CA PRO A 134 -12.71 14.29 15.12
C PRO A 134 -12.24 15.17 13.97
N PRO A 135 -13.16 15.86 13.27
CA PRO A 135 -12.80 16.60 12.07
C PRO A 135 -11.57 17.41 12.47
N ARG A 136 -10.44 17.06 11.87
CA ARG A 136 -9.19 17.79 12.07
C ARG A 136 -9.62 19.23 11.89
N PRO A 137 -9.49 20.14 12.92
CA PRO A 137 -9.96 21.49 12.77
C PRO A 137 -9.44 21.90 11.41
N ALA A 138 -10.37 22.14 10.48
CA ALA A 138 -10.03 22.37 9.09
C ALA A 138 -8.92 23.38 9.17
N ALA A 139 -7.68 22.95 8.86
CA ALA A 139 -6.59 23.89 8.73
C ALA A 139 -7.25 24.93 7.86
N ARG A 140 -7.60 26.08 8.46
CA ARG A 140 -8.46 27.10 7.89
C ARG A 140 -8.19 27.05 6.42
N ALA A 141 -9.15 26.54 5.64
CA ALA A 141 -9.06 26.62 4.22
C ALA A 141 -8.84 28.11 4.05
N ALA A 142 -7.60 28.47 3.76
CA ALA A 142 -7.35 29.81 3.30
C ALA A 142 -8.33 29.91 2.16
N VAL A 143 -9.39 30.68 2.38
CA VAL A 143 -10.43 30.94 1.39
C VAL A 143 -9.62 31.39 0.20
N ALA A 144 -9.45 30.47 -0.75
CA ALA A 144 -8.86 30.85 -2.02
C ALA A 144 -9.82 31.91 -2.52
N PRO A 145 -9.40 33.13 -2.76
CA PRO A 145 -10.27 34.14 -3.29
C PRO A 145 -10.84 33.56 -4.59
N ALA A 146 -12.16 33.40 -4.62
CA ALA A 146 -12.86 32.98 -5.81
C ALA A 146 -12.52 33.97 -6.93
N GLY A 147 -11.97 33.45 -8.03
CA GLY A 147 -11.91 34.16 -9.29
C GLY A 147 -10.76 35.15 -9.44
N LEU A 148 -9.59 34.61 -9.82
CA LEU A 148 -8.68 35.36 -10.68
C LEU A 148 -8.35 34.43 -11.85
N GLY A 149 -8.94 34.76 -12.99
CA GLY A 149 -8.55 34.16 -14.25
C GLY A 149 -7.06 34.41 -14.53
N GLY A 150 -6.38 33.40 -15.07
CA GLY A 150 -5.12 33.52 -15.81
C GLY A 150 -3.95 34.21 -15.09
N GLY A 151 -3.89 34.26 -13.75
CA GLY A 151 -2.85 34.91 -13.01
C GLY A 151 -1.94 33.92 -12.29
N GLU A 152 -0.68 34.29 -12.13
CA GLU A 152 0.34 33.57 -11.38
C GLU A 152 -0.20 33.05 -10.05
N CYS A 153 0.15 31.81 -9.72
CA CYS A 153 -0.22 31.22 -8.44
C CYS A 153 0.30 32.12 -7.29
N PRO A 154 -0.57 32.70 -6.45
CA PRO A 154 -0.16 33.68 -5.46
C PRO A 154 0.80 33.13 -4.41
N HIS A 155 0.96 31.83 -4.37
CA HIS A 155 1.77 31.15 -3.37
C HIS A 155 3.09 30.59 -3.92
N ARG A 156 3.27 30.54 -5.25
CA ARG A 156 4.38 29.80 -5.88
C ARG A 156 4.87 30.49 -7.15
N THR A 157 6.15 30.74 -7.20
CA THR A 157 6.81 31.12 -8.46
C THR A 157 7.05 29.90 -9.34
N PRO A 158 7.15 30.03 -10.67
CA PRO A 158 7.54 28.93 -11.56
C PRO A 158 8.80 28.21 -11.07
N ALA A 159 9.83 28.95 -10.66
CA ALA A 159 11.06 28.38 -10.14
C ALA A 159 10.86 27.54 -8.86
N TYR A 160 9.90 27.91 -8.00
CA TYR A 160 9.56 27.11 -6.83
C TYR A 160 8.90 25.77 -7.22
N LEU A 161 7.99 25.82 -8.19
CA LEU A 161 7.32 24.62 -8.71
C LEU A 161 8.34 23.70 -9.36
N ASP A 162 9.18 24.23 -10.27
CA ASP A 162 10.22 23.44 -10.95
C ASP A 162 11.19 22.77 -9.98
N ARG A 163 11.59 23.49 -8.92
CA ARG A 163 12.41 22.92 -7.85
C ARG A 163 11.67 21.80 -7.11
N GLY A 164 10.38 22.00 -6.82
CA GLY A 164 9.54 20.97 -6.20
C GLY A 164 9.42 19.72 -7.03
N ILE A 165 9.23 19.84 -8.34
CA ILE A 165 9.20 18.74 -9.30
C ILE A 165 10.57 18.04 -9.36
N ALA A 166 11.66 18.79 -9.46
CA ALA A 166 13.00 18.22 -9.48
C ALA A 166 13.30 17.41 -8.19
N MET A 167 12.89 17.90 -7.02
CA MET A 167 13.03 17.16 -5.76
C MET A 167 12.15 15.89 -5.76
N ALA A 168 10.98 15.94 -6.33
CA ALA A 168 10.08 14.79 -6.46
C ALA A 168 10.67 13.72 -7.39
N GLU A 169 11.24 14.12 -8.52
CA GLU A 169 11.99 13.24 -9.43
C GLU A 169 13.16 12.55 -8.72
N GLN A 170 14.00 13.33 -8.03
CA GLN A 170 15.14 12.78 -7.29
C GLN A 170 14.70 11.78 -6.21
N ARG A 171 13.60 12.04 -5.53
CA ARG A 171 13.04 11.12 -4.54
C ARG A 171 12.61 9.79 -5.17
N ILE A 172 11.98 9.84 -6.34
CA ILE A 172 11.57 8.64 -7.07
C ILE A 172 12.81 7.87 -7.56
N ILE A 173 13.74 8.56 -8.21
CA ILE A 173 14.97 7.97 -8.75
C ILE A 173 15.84 7.34 -7.66
N GLY A 174 15.93 7.99 -6.50
CA GLY A 174 16.68 7.51 -5.35
C GLY A 174 16.04 6.34 -4.60
N ALA A 175 14.81 5.93 -4.95
CA ALA A 175 14.16 4.81 -4.28
C ALA A 175 14.86 3.49 -4.62
N SER A 176 15.39 2.81 -3.61
CA SER A 176 16.03 1.48 -3.72
C SER A 176 15.09 0.34 -3.31
N SER A 177 14.01 0.65 -2.60
CA SER A 177 12.99 -0.30 -2.16
C SER A 177 11.62 0.37 -2.12
N ALA A 178 10.54 -0.41 -2.08
CA ALA A 178 9.16 0.09 -2.03
C ALA A 178 8.86 1.18 -3.08
N VAL A 179 9.39 1.01 -4.30
CA VAL A 179 9.32 2.01 -5.39
C VAL A 179 7.90 2.48 -5.61
N HIS A 180 6.95 1.54 -5.77
CA HIS A 180 5.55 1.87 -6.00
C HIS A 180 4.95 2.77 -4.89
N ALA A 181 5.21 2.45 -3.63
CA ALA A 181 4.74 3.25 -2.49
C ALA A 181 5.40 4.64 -2.47
N THR A 182 6.68 4.72 -2.85
CA THR A 182 7.41 5.99 -2.95
C THR A 182 6.86 6.86 -4.08
N VAL A 183 6.57 6.28 -5.24
CA VAL A 183 5.94 6.96 -6.38
C VAL A 183 4.58 7.52 -5.97
N TYR A 184 3.70 6.69 -5.41
CA TYR A 184 2.37 7.13 -4.96
C TYR A 184 2.43 8.26 -3.93
N ARG A 185 3.29 8.12 -2.89
CA ARG A 185 3.45 9.16 -1.86
C ARG A 185 4.01 10.46 -2.43
N THR A 186 4.88 10.38 -3.41
CA THR A 186 5.46 11.53 -4.09
C THR A 186 4.41 12.25 -4.93
N PHE A 187 3.60 11.52 -5.70
CA PHE A 187 2.48 12.08 -6.45
C PHE A 187 1.47 12.75 -5.51
N LEU A 188 1.12 12.09 -4.40
CA LEU A 188 0.23 12.65 -3.40
C LEU A 188 0.79 13.97 -2.82
N ALA A 189 2.09 14.02 -2.53
CA ALA A 189 2.75 15.22 -1.99
C ALA A 189 2.77 16.38 -3.00
N VAL A 190 3.03 16.11 -4.28
CA VAL A 190 3.00 17.10 -5.35
C VAL A 190 1.58 17.63 -5.54
N LEU A 191 0.60 16.74 -5.66
CA LEU A 191 -0.80 17.10 -5.84
C LEU A 191 -1.38 17.85 -4.64
N SER A 192 -1.01 17.48 -3.42
CA SER A 192 -1.49 18.18 -2.23
C SER A 192 -1.04 19.67 -2.17
N ARG A 193 0.08 19.98 -2.81
CA ARG A 193 0.66 21.34 -2.84
C ARG A 193 0.28 22.14 -4.06
N HIS A 194 0.12 21.48 -5.21
CA HIS A 194 -0.01 22.13 -6.53
C HIS A 194 -1.26 21.71 -7.31
N GLY A 195 -2.00 20.69 -6.85
CA GLY A 195 -3.14 20.17 -7.60
C GLY A 195 -4.31 21.15 -7.75
N ARG A 196 -4.48 22.07 -6.80
CA ARG A 196 -5.62 23.00 -6.79
C ARG A 196 -5.31 24.36 -7.43
N CYS A 197 -4.05 24.71 -7.61
CA CYS A 197 -3.70 26.03 -8.14
C CYS A 197 -3.59 26.08 -9.66
N GLY A 198 -3.73 24.93 -10.34
CA GLY A 198 -3.64 24.85 -11.81
C GLY A 198 -2.23 25.07 -12.38
N CYS A 199 -1.21 25.17 -11.51
CA CYS A 199 0.17 25.43 -11.96
C CYS A 199 0.88 24.18 -12.49
N LEU A 200 0.36 22.96 -12.21
CA LEU A 200 0.90 21.72 -12.75
C LEU A 200 0.51 21.59 -14.22
N THR A 201 1.52 21.52 -15.06
CA THR A 201 1.34 21.24 -16.50
C THR A 201 1.55 19.77 -16.80
N ASP A 202 1.11 19.32 -17.97
CA ASP A 202 1.36 17.96 -18.47
C ASP A 202 2.85 17.64 -18.56
N ALA A 203 3.70 18.65 -18.83
CA ALA A 203 5.14 18.48 -18.83
C ALA A 203 5.69 18.09 -17.44
N HIS A 204 5.18 18.70 -16.37
CA HIS A 204 5.54 18.34 -15.00
C HIS A 204 5.13 16.90 -14.66
N VAL A 205 3.90 16.52 -15.07
CA VAL A 205 3.38 15.15 -14.85
C VAL A 205 4.20 14.14 -15.64
N SER A 206 4.52 14.44 -16.90
CA SER A 206 5.34 13.58 -17.76
C SER A 206 6.74 13.34 -17.17
N ARG A 207 7.37 14.37 -16.62
CA ARG A 207 8.67 14.24 -15.93
C ARG A 207 8.59 13.24 -14.76
N LEU A 208 7.57 13.37 -13.90
CA LEU A 208 7.36 12.47 -12.77
C LEU A 208 7.09 11.03 -13.21
N PHE A 209 6.33 10.85 -14.30
CA PHE A 209 6.07 9.52 -14.87
C PHE A 209 7.34 8.90 -15.45
N THR A 210 8.14 9.68 -16.17
CA THR A 210 9.45 9.23 -16.69
C THR A 210 10.37 8.79 -15.56
N ALA A 211 10.44 9.55 -14.47
CA ALA A 211 11.21 9.17 -13.28
C ALA A 211 10.69 7.85 -12.66
N ALA A 212 9.37 7.66 -12.58
CA ALA A 212 8.79 6.42 -12.07
C ALA A 212 9.08 5.23 -13.00
N GLN A 213 8.96 5.43 -14.31
CA GLN A 213 9.23 4.39 -15.30
C GLN A 213 10.71 3.99 -15.33
N SER A 214 11.64 4.90 -15.11
CA SER A 214 13.06 4.58 -14.97
C SER A 214 13.37 3.67 -13.78
N LYS A 215 12.42 3.56 -12.83
CA LYS A 215 12.48 2.66 -11.66
C LYS A 215 11.66 1.38 -11.85
N GLY A 216 11.18 1.10 -13.06
CA GLY A 216 10.45 -0.12 -13.41
C GLY A 216 8.92 -0.01 -13.26
N GLU A 217 8.36 1.17 -12.95
CA GLU A 217 6.92 1.34 -13.00
C GLU A 217 6.42 1.35 -14.45
N THR A 218 5.26 0.72 -14.70
CA THR A 218 4.63 0.80 -16.02
C THR A 218 3.87 2.12 -16.18
N ALA A 219 3.65 2.56 -17.41
CA ALA A 219 2.84 3.75 -17.70
C ALA A 219 1.44 3.64 -17.06
N ARG A 220 0.86 2.45 -17.06
CA ARG A 220 -0.44 2.17 -16.42
C ARG A 220 -0.37 2.34 -14.90
N HIS A 221 0.66 1.79 -14.25
CA HIS A 221 0.84 1.96 -12.80
C HIS A 221 1.00 3.44 -12.42
N CYS A 222 1.74 4.21 -13.22
CA CYS A 222 1.88 5.65 -13.01
C CYS A 222 0.52 6.36 -13.13
N ALA A 223 -0.27 6.07 -14.16
CA ALA A 223 -1.58 6.66 -14.37
C ALA A 223 -2.57 6.30 -13.25
N ASP A 224 -2.59 5.02 -12.83
CA ASP A 224 -3.45 4.56 -11.74
C ASP A 224 -3.04 5.21 -10.40
N ALA A 225 -1.74 5.28 -10.10
CA ALA A 225 -1.23 5.94 -8.90
C ALA A 225 -1.54 7.44 -8.87
N TRP A 226 -1.44 8.12 -10.02
CA TRP A 226 -1.79 9.52 -10.17
C TRP A 226 -3.28 9.76 -9.94
N THR A 227 -4.13 8.98 -10.60
CA THR A 227 -5.59 9.05 -10.46
C THR A 227 -6.02 8.78 -9.02
N ASN A 228 -5.46 7.75 -8.38
CA ASN A 228 -5.76 7.43 -6.97
C ASN A 228 -5.34 8.58 -6.03
N ALA A 229 -4.20 9.21 -6.30
CA ALA A 229 -3.73 10.34 -5.50
C ALA A 229 -4.65 11.57 -5.68
N ARG A 230 -5.12 11.85 -6.90
CA ARG A 230 -6.12 12.89 -7.18
C ARG A 230 -7.43 12.62 -6.46
N THR A 231 -8.00 11.43 -6.62
CA THR A 231 -9.26 11.03 -5.97
C THR A 231 -9.17 11.18 -4.45
N ARG A 232 -8.02 10.79 -3.84
CA ARG A 232 -7.81 10.95 -2.40
C ARG A 232 -7.82 12.39 -1.94
N LEU A 233 -7.45 13.34 -2.79
CA LEU A 233 -7.40 14.76 -2.49
C LEU A 233 -8.65 15.53 -2.94
N GLY A 234 -9.61 14.86 -3.59
CA GLY A 234 -10.81 15.47 -4.15
C GLY A 234 -10.47 16.44 -5.30
N LEU A 235 -9.60 16.01 -6.23
CA LEU A 235 -9.12 16.77 -7.39
C LEU A 235 -9.66 16.19 -8.69
#